data_fdb23036baac07169c164fbc1c052b6b
#
_entry.id   fdb23036baac07169c164fbc1c052b6b
#
_cell.length_a   1.000
_cell.length_b   1.000
_cell.length_c   1.000
_cell.angle_alpha   90.00
_cell.angle_beta   90.00
_cell.angle_gamma   90.00
#
_symmetry.space_group_name_H-M   'P 1'
#
loop_
_entity.id
_entity.type
_entity.pdbx_description
1 polymer ?
#
loop_
_entity_poly.entity_id
_entity_poly.type
_entity_poly.pdbx_seq_one_letter_code
_entity_poly.pdbx_strand_id
1 'polypeptide(L)'
;KIFDKGFTELADVPFDKPSFMLKQIPSLFNLKSYKSVYGLVSSYVENEKLRRLLSMHPLLVGGNPFTTTSIYGLILYLEKKWGIHYSMGGTGQIINGMEKLMNEENILILKGCEVNRILSNNNKITGVELSNGDKIEADNVICNADPPAVYSKLANTNSSNSIFNWKMKRMEYSMGLFVYYYGTKKDYDEVEHHTI
;
A
#
# COMPACT_ATOMS: atom_id res chain seq x y z
N LYS A 1 5.13 17.02 -12.17
CA LYS A 1 5.67 17.59 -10.91
C LYS A 1 5.44 16.68 -9.70
N ILE A 2 4.17 16.29 -9.35
CA ILE A 2 3.91 15.38 -8.20
C ILE A 2 4.59 14.02 -8.46
N PHE A 3 4.40 13.47 -9.65
CA PHE A 3 5.03 12.23 -10.08
C PHE A 3 6.56 12.29 -9.99
N ASP A 4 7.17 13.32 -10.56
CA ASP A 4 8.63 13.48 -10.59
C ASP A 4 9.20 13.52 -9.16
N LYS A 5 8.54 14.27 -8.26
CA LYS A 5 8.94 14.35 -6.86
C LYS A 5 8.73 13.03 -6.12
N GLY A 6 7.57 12.39 -6.28
CA GLY A 6 7.22 11.16 -5.55
C GLY A 6 7.94 9.92 -6.07
N PHE A 7 7.99 9.74 -7.39
CA PHE A 7 8.50 8.51 -8.02
C PHE A 7 9.93 8.62 -8.56
N THR A 8 10.36 9.81 -8.99
CA THR A 8 11.72 9.94 -9.55
C THR A 8 12.75 10.35 -8.50
N GLU A 9 12.35 11.22 -7.55
CA GLU A 9 13.29 11.74 -6.56
C GLU A 9 13.23 11.05 -5.21
N LEU A 10 12.05 10.55 -4.80
CA LEU A 10 11.81 10.08 -3.42
C LEU A 10 11.44 8.60 -3.31
N ALA A 11 11.28 7.87 -4.41
CA ALA A 11 10.78 6.49 -4.38
C ALA A 11 11.70 5.52 -3.62
N ASP A 12 13.00 5.72 -3.70
CA ASP A 12 14.04 4.87 -3.09
C ASP A 12 14.67 5.51 -1.83
N VAL A 13 14.15 6.65 -1.39
CA VAL A 13 14.71 7.38 -0.26
C VAL A 13 13.96 7.06 1.02
N PRO A 14 14.61 6.52 2.06
CA PRO A 14 13.97 6.24 3.32
C PRO A 14 13.59 7.54 4.07
N PHE A 15 12.38 7.57 4.64
CA PHE A 15 11.88 8.69 5.45
C PHE A 15 12.16 8.45 6.95
N ASP A 16 13.35 7.98 7.27
CA ASP A 16 13.76 7.59 8.62
C ASP A 16 14.24 8.76 9.48
N LYS A 17 14.68 9.87 8.85
CA LYS A 17 15.26 11.03 9.53
C LYS A 17 14.29 12.21 9.58
N PRO A 18 13.95 12.73 10.76
CA PRO A 18 13.08 13.92 10.89
C PRO A 18 13.62 15.14 10.13
N SER A 19 14.95 15.32 10.11
CA SER A 19 15.59 16.40 9.35
C SER A 19 15.35 16.30 7.85
N PHE A 20 15.30 15.09 7.30
CA PHE A 20 14.98 14.86 5.90
C PHE A 20 13.51 15.20 5.62
N MET A 21 12.61 14.77 6.49
CA MET A 21 11.16 15.06 6.36
C MET A 21 10.91 16.59 6.39
N LEU A 22 11.57 17.32 7.28
CA LEU A 22 11.45 18.78 7.34
C LEU A 22 11.92 19.47 6.06
N LYS A 23 12.98 18.96 5.41
CA LYS A 23 13.45 19.48 4.12
C LYS A 23 12.45 19.29 2.98
N GLN A 24 11.54 18.32 3.07
CA GLN A 24 10.53 18.09 2.04
C GLN A 24 9.32 19.04 2.17
N ILE A 25 9.12 19.71 3.30
CA ILE A 25 7.95 20.57 3.56
C ILE A 25 7.73 21.62 2.47
N PRO A 26 8.74 22.41 2.01
CA PRO A 26 8.53 23.38 0.95
C PRO A 26 8.05 22.76 -0.37
N SER A 27 8.61 21.60 -0.75
CA SER A 27 8.20 20.87 -1.95
C SER A 27 6.77 20.38 -1.84
N LEU A 28 6.40 19.77 -0.72
CA LEU A 28 5.04 19.29 -0.45
C LEU A 28 4.04 20.42 -0.45
N PHE A 29 4.40 21.58 0.09
CA PHE A 29 3.55 22.76 0.05
C PHE A 29 3.33 23.29 -1.37
N ASN A 30 4.41 23.41 -2.16
CA ASN A 30 4.33 23.81 -3.57
C ASN A 30 3.50 22.84 -4.43
N LEU A 31 3.52 21.56 -4.11
CA LEU A 31 2.70 20.53 -4.75
C LEU A 31 1.26 20.51 -4.24
N LYS A 32 0.91 21.38 -3.31
CA LYS A 32 -0.42 21.47 -2.68
C LYS A 32 -0.84 20.15 -1.99
N SER A 33 0.13 19.39 -1.45
CA SER A 33 -0.12 18.09 -0.82
C SER A 33 -0.98 18.18 0.45
N TYR A 34 -1.19 19.37 0.98
CA TYR A 34 -2.11 19.66 2.08
C TYR A 34 -3.58 19.61 1.65
N LYS A 35 -3.86 19.65 0.35
CA LYS A 35 -5.22 19.45 -0.17
C LYS A 35 -5.54 17.97 -0.28
N SER A 36 -6.83 17.63 -0.26
CA SER A 36 -7.29 16.33 -0.70
C SER A 36 -7.22 16.21 -2.22
N VAL A 37 -7.27 14.97 -2.76
CA VAL A 37 -7.33 14.76 -4.22
C VAL A 37 -8.54 15.49 -4.80
N TYR A 38 -9.73 15.33 -4.20
CA TYR A 38 -10.94 16.01 -4.64
C TYR A 38 -10.78 17.53 -4.56
N GLY A 39 -10.20 18.06 -3.48
CA GLY A 39 -9.94 19.48 -3.31
C GLY A 39 -8.94 20.05 -4.33
N LEU A 40 -7.93 19.27 -4.72
CA LEU A 40 -7.00 19.63 -5.78
C LEU A 40 -7.71 19.67 -7.14
N VAL A 41 -8.44 18.61 -7.50
CA VAL A 41 -9.19 18.51 -8.77
C VAL A 41 -10.20 19.64 -8.87
N SER A 42 -10.94 19.94 -7.80
CA SER A 42 -11.94 21.01 -7.76
C SER A 42 -11.36 22.41 -7.98
N SER A 43 -10.06 22.60 -7.75
CA SER A 43 -9.39 23.87 -8.05
C SER A 43 -9.06 24.06 -9.54
N TYR A 44 -9.28 23.05 -10.38
CA TYR A 44 -9.02 23.11 -11.82
C TYR A 44 -10.23 22.75 -12.68
N VAL A 45 -11.22 22.06 -12.13
CA VAL A 45 -12.36 21.51 -12.87
C VAL A 45 -13.66 21.93 -12.18
N GLU A 46 -14.60 22.51 -12.94
CA GLU A 46 -15.89 22.96 -12.41
C GLU A 46 -16.97 21.88 -12.49
N ASN A 47 -16.94 21.07 -13.54
CA ASN A 47 -17.95 20.02 -13.76
C ASN A 47 -17.84 18.91 -12.70
N GLU A 48 -18.94 18.69 -11.97
CA GLU A 48 -18.98 17.76 -10.83
C GLU A 48 -18.70 16.31 -11.24
N LYS A 49 -19.20 15.85 -12.39
CA LYS A 49 -18.95 14.49 -12.88
C LYS A 49 -17.47 14.28 -13.18
N LEU A 50 -16.82 15.27 -13.79
CA LEU A 50 -15.37 15.24 -14.04
C LEU A 50 -14.57 15.30 -12.73
N ARG A 51 -15.02 16.07 -11.72
CA ARG A 51 -14.39 16.08 -10.40
C ARG A 51 -14.36 14.67 -9.79
N ARG A 52 -15.51 13.99 -9.80
CA ARG A 52 -15.61 12.62 -9.30
C ARG A 52 -14.71 11.66 -10.05
N LEU A 53 -14.77 11.68 -11.38
CA LEU A 53 -13.95 10.83 -12.25
C LEU A 53 -12.45 11.03 -11.97
N LEU A 54 -11.99 12.27 -11.96
CA LEU A 54 -10.57 12.58 -11.78
C LEU A 54 -10.07 12.43 -10.32
N SER A 55 -10.96 12.25 -9.36
CA SER A 55 -10.60 12.09 -7.95
C SER A 55 -10.80 10.67 -7.41
N MET A 56 -11.30 9.73 -8.20
CA MET A 56 -11.61 8.37 -7.72
C MET A 56 -10.38 7.50 -7.41
N HIS A 57 -9.24 7.80 -7.98
CA HIS A 57 -8.04 6.96 -7.93
C HIS A 57 -7.53 6.60 -6.51
N PRO A 58 -7.67 7.44 -5.46
CA PRO A 58 -7.36 7.03 -4.10
C PRO A 58 -8.08 5.76 -3.63
N LEU A 59 -9.25 5.44 -4.19
CA LEU A 59 -9.97 4.21 -3.88
C LEU A 59 -9.16 2.94 -4.18
N LEU A 60 -8.25 2.99 -5.16
CA LEU A 60 -7.36 1.87 -5.52
C LEU A 60 -6.39 1.49 -4.38
N VAL A 61 -6.14 2.42 -3.46
CA VAL A 61 -5.27 2.22 -2.30
C VAL A 61 -6.05 2.31 -0.97
N GLY A 62 -7.38 2.14 -1.03
CA GLY A 62 -8.25 2.22 0.15
C GLY A 62 -8.39 3.63 0.73
N GLY A 63 -8.08 4.67 -0.05
CA GLY A 63 -8.16 6.06 0.37
C GLY A 63 -9.48 6.73 0.01
N ASN A 64 -9.99 7.59 0.90
CA ASN A 64 -11.14 8.44 0.61
C ASN A 64 -10.68 9.68 -0.16
N PRO A 65 -11.21 9.97 -1.37
CA PRO A 65 -10.81 11.13 -2.18
C PRO A 65 -10.93 12.48 -1.47
N PHE A 66 -11.82 12.60 -0.50
CA PHE A 66 -12.06 13.85 0.24
C PHE A 66 -11.06 14.09 1.36
N THR A 67 -10.36 13.06 1.83
CA THR A 67 -9.38 13.15 2.94
C THR A 67 -7.97 12.76 2.52
N THR A 68 -7.82 11.93 1.48
CA THR A 68 -6.51 11.48 1.00
C THR A 68 -5.77 12.62 0.32
N THR A 69 -4.49 12.76 0.66
CA THR A 69 -3.61 13.82 0.11
C THR A 69 -3.58 13.83 -1.42
N SER A 70 -3.51 15.02 -1.99
CA SER A 70 -3.45 15.25 -3.44
C SER A 70 -2.24 14.62 -4.14
N ILE A 71 -1.26 14.11 -3.40
CA ILE A 71 -0.13 13.34 -3.95
C ILE A 71 -0.62 12.16 -4.77
N TYR A 72 -1.71 11.51 -4.37
CA TYR A 72 -2.31 10.40 -5.11
C TYR A 72 -2.87 10.77 -6.49
N GLY A 73 -3.00 12.05 -6.81
CA GLY A 73 -3.24 12.52 -8.17
C GLY A 73 -2.14 12.13 -9.18
N LEU A 74 -0.98 11.63 -8.70
CA LEU A 74 0.06 11.06 -9.56
C LEU A 74 -0.44 9.85 -10.37
N ILE A 75 -1.44 9.09 -9.89
CA ILE A 75 -1.97 7.91 -10.55
C ILE A 75 -2.55 8.30 -11.92
N LEU A 76 -3.29 9.40 -12.02
CA LEU A 76 -3.76 9.95 -13.31
C LEU A 76 -2.62 10.21 -14.30
N TYR A 77 -1.48 10.66 -13.81
CA TYR A 77 -0.32 10.90 -14.67
C TYR A 77 0.30 9.58 -15.15
N LEU A 78 0.35 8.56 -14.28
CA LEU A 78 0.81 7.22 -14.63
C LEU A 78 -0.04 6.63 -15.76
N GLU A 79 -1.36 6.65 -15.60
CA GLU A 79 -2.30 6.14 -16.61
C GLU A 79 -2.18 6.89 -17.93
N LYS A 80 -2.06 8.21 -17.89
CA LYS A 80 -1.86 9.03 -19.09
C LYS A 80 -0.54 8.73 -19.79
N LYS A 81 0.54 8.49 -19.03
CA LYS A 81 1.89 8.35 -19.58
C LYS A 81 2.15 6.96 -20.14
N TRP A 82 1.70 5.93 -19.46
CA TRP A 82 1.99 4.54 -19.81
C TRP A 82 0.76 3.71 -20.16
N GLY A 83 -0.44 4.24 -19.97
CA GLY A 83 -1.68 3.52 -20.17
C GLY A 83 -2.00 2.55 -19.03
N ILE A 84 -3.03 1.76 -19.22
CA ILE A 84 -3.46 0.70 -18.30
C ILE A 84 -3.15 -0.63 -18.99
N HIS A 85 -2.45 -1.50 -18.27
CA HIS A 85 -2.02 -2.80 -18.76
C HIS A 85 -2.66 -3.91 -17.93
N TYR A 86 -2.95 -5.00 -18.62
CA TYR A 86 -3.47 -6.22 -18.02
C TYR A 86 -2.50 -7.37 -18.23
N SER A 87 -2.24 -8.15 -17.19
CA SER A 87 -1.41 -9.34 -17.31
C SER A 87 -2.16 -10.43 -18.07
N MET A 88 -1.64 -10.87 -19.22
CA MET A 88 -2.23 -11.95 -20.00
C MET A 88 -2.32 -13.23 -19.16
N GLY A 89 -3.52 -13.81 -19.10
CA GLY A 89 -3.83 -14.95 -18.21
C GLY A 89 -4.18 -14.57 -16.77
N GLY A 90 -4.37 -13.26 -16.49
CA GLY A 90 -4.77 -12.75 -15.18
C GLY A 90 -3.61 -12.34 -14.26
N THR A 91 -3.93 -11.66 -13.18
CA THR A 91 -2.94 -11.17 -12.20
C THR A 91 -2.15 -12.30 -11.54
N GLY A 92 -2.72 -13.52 -11.46
CA GLY A 92 -2.02 -14.70 -10.96
C GLY A 92 -0.75 -15.04 -11.75
N GLN A 93 -0.68 -14.66 -13.03
CA GLN A 93 0.53 -14.90 -13.83
C GLN A 93 1.74 -14.06 -13.37
N ILE A 94 1.49 -12.91 -12.77
CA ILE A 94 2.56 -12.10 -12.16
C ILE A 94 3.16 -12.87 -10.98
N ILE A 95 2.31 -13.47 -10.14
CA ILE A 95 2.74 -14.28 -8.99
C ILE A 95 3.52 -15.51 -9.47
N ASN A 96 3.02 -16.21 -10.49
CA ASN A 96 3.72 -17.35 -11.07
C ASN A 96 5.10 -16.97 -11.63
N GLY A 97 5.18 -15.80 -12.28
CA GLY A 97 6.45 -15.28 -12.79
C GLY A 97 7.43 -14.95 -11.66
N MET A 98 6.96 -14.34 -10.57
CA MET A 98 7.78 -14.06 -9.39
C MET A 98 8.25 -15.36 -8.71
N GLU A 99 7.36 -16.34 -8.54
CA GLU A 99 7.72 -17.66 -7.96
C GLU A 99 8.79 -18.35 -8.80
N LYS A 100 8.65 -18.30 -10.13
CA LYS A 100 9.66 -18.84 -11.04
C LYS A 100 11.03 -18.19 -10.84
N LEU A 101 11.06 -16.84 -10.82
CA LEU A 101 12.29 -16.09 -10.58
C LEU A 101 12.91 -16.43 -9.21
N MET A 102 12.10 -16.51 -8.15
CA MET A 102 12.57 -16.87 -6.82
C MET A 102 13.21 -18.27 -6.82
N ASN A 103 12.63 -19.24 -7.52
CA ASN A 103 13.21 -20.56 -7.66
C ASN A 103 14.53 -20.56 -8.45
N GLU A 104 14.62 -19.77 -9.51
CA GLU A 104 15.86 -19.57 -10.28
C GLU A 104 16.99 -18.96 -9.43
N GLU A 105 16.63 -18.06 -8.50
CA GLU A 105 17.55 -17.43 -7.53
C GLU A 105 17.79 -18.31 -6.27
N ASN A 106 17.32 -19.55 -6.24
CA ASN A 106 17.44 -20.48 -5.11
C ASN A 106 16.84 -19.95 -3.80
N ILE A 107 15.77 -19.17 -3.88
CA ILE A 107 15.02 -18.69 -2.71
C ILE A 107 14.06 -19.79 -2.27
N LEU A 108 14.18 -20.23 -1.02
CA LEU A 108 13.29 -21.23 -0.44
C LEU A 108 11.92 -20.63 -0.16
N ILE A 109 10.87 -21.19 -0.78
CA ILE A 109 9.49 -20.77 -0.57
C ILE A 109 8.78 -21.85 0.26
N LEU A 110 8.33 -21.49 1.45
CA LEU A 110 7.56 -22.36 2.34
C LEU A 110 6.10 -21.91 2.32
N LYS A 111 5.23 -22.70 1.67
CA LYS A 111 3.78 -22.44 1.60
C LYS A 111 3.05 -23.20 2.73
N GLY A 112 1.94 -22.62 3.20
CA GLY A 112 1.15 -23.23 4.28
C GLY A 112 1.82 -23.20 5.65
N CYS A 113 2.88 -22.41 5.82
CA CYS A 113 3.63 -22.25 7.05
C CYS A 113 3.25 -20.94 7.73
N GLU A 114 2.34 -21.02 8.69
CA GLU A 114 1.94 -19.84 9.46
C GLU A 114 2.99 -19.49 10.50
N VAL A 115 3.41 -18.21 10.50
CA VAL A 115 4.33 -17.68 11.51
C VAL A 115 3.52 -17.26 12.74
N ASN A 116 3.84 -17.89 13.88
CA ASN A 116 3.21 -17.62 15.16
C ASN A 116 3.92 -16.49 15.93
N ARG A 117 5.23 -16.39 15.81
CA ARG A 117 6.01 -15.40 16.56
C ARG A 117 7.32 -15.03 15.87
N ILE A 118 7.74 -13.78 16.00
CA ILE A 118 9.08 -13.31 15.66
C ILE A 118 9.97 -13.51 16.90
N LEU A 119 11.08 -14.20 16.72
CA LEU A 119 12.03 -14.50 17.79
C LEU A 119 13.07 -13.38 17.90
N SER A 120 13.38 -13.00 19.12
CA SER A 120 14.43 -12.02 19.40
C SER A 120 15.18 -12.37 20.68
N ASN A 121 16.45 -12.02 20.70
CA ASN A 121 17.32 -12.12 21.87
C ASN A 121 18.14 -10.82 21.99
N ASN A 122 18.15 -10.21 23.18
CA ASN A 122 18.87 -8.94 23.45
C ASN A 122 18.58 -7.84 22.41
N ASN A 123 17.31 -7.64 22.05
CA ASN A 123 16.84 -6.68 21.04
C ASN A 123 17.34 -6.95 19.60
N LYS A 124 17.87 -8.14 19.33
CA LYS A 124 18.19 -8.58 17.98
C LYS A 124 17.24 -9.65 17.54
N ILE A 125 16.75 -9.57 16.31
CA ILE A 125 15.96 -10.64 15.69
C ILE A 125 16.87 -11.87 15.54
N THR A 126 16.30 -13.06 15.80
CA THR A 126 17.00 -14.34 15.66
C THR A 126 16.27 -15.29 14.75
N GLY A 127 15.05 -14.96 14.31
CA GLY A 127 14.27 -15.77 13.41
C GLY A 127 12.77 -15.69 13.65
N VAL A 128 12.07 -16.75 13.25
CA VAL A 128 10.62 -16.89 13.43
C VAL A 128 10.29 -18.27 13.98
N GLU A 129 9.15 -18.37 14.68
CA GLU A 129 8.56 -19.62 15.13
C GLU A 129 7.25 -19.84 14.38
N LEU A 130 7.11 -21.02 13.80
CA LEU A 130 5.91 -21.44 13.08
C LEU A 130 4.85 -21.98 14.05
N SER A 131 3.60 -22.06 13.58
CA SER A 131 2.46 -22.54 14.39
C SER A 131 2.61 -24.02 14.80
N ASN A 132 3.42 -24.81 14.07
CA ASN A 132 3.75 -26.19 14.42
C ASN A 132 4.90 -26.31 15.45
N GLY A 133 5.47 -25.20 15.89
CA GLY A 133 6.57 -25.14 16.85
C GLY A 133 7.97 -25.13 16.23
N ASP A 134 8.11 -25.33 14.92
CA ASP A 134 9.40 -25.26 14.23
C ASP A 134 9.96 -23.83 14.30
N LYS A 135 11.29 -23.73 14.33
CA LYS A 135 11.99 -22.44 14.33
C LYS A 135 12.85 -22.31 13.10
N ILE A 136 12.77 -21.16 12.46
CA ILE A 136 13.59 -20.80 11.31
C ILE A 136 14.48 -19.64 11.77
N GLU A 137 15.80 -19.85 11.76
CA GLU A 137 16.79 -18.84 12.12
C GLU A 137 16.96 -17.85 10.97
N ALA A 138 17.05 -16.57 11.31
CA ALA A 138 17.28 -15.47 10.36
C ALA A 138 17.84 -14.26 11.08
N ASP A 139 18.79 -13.57 10.45
CA ASP A 139 19.36 -12.34 10.96
C ASP A 139 18.41 -11.15 10.80
N ASN A 140 17.55 -11.20 9.77
CA ASN A 140 16.57 -10.18 9.46
C ASN A 140 15.23 -10.82 9.11
N VAL A 141 14.14 -10.19 9.52
CA VAL A 141 12.76 -10.59 9.18
C VAL A 141 12.06 -9.40 8.55
N ILE A 142 11.67 -9.57 7.28
CA ILE A 142 10.83 -8.61 6.57
C ILE A 142 9.39 -9.10 6.66
N CYS A 143 8.51 -8.31 7.24
CA CYS A 143 7.13 -8.67 7.45
C CYS A 143 6.20 -7.79 6.60
N ASN A 144 5.38 -8.41 5.75
CA ASN A 144 4.36 -7.74 4.94
C ASN A 144 2.94 -7.85 5.55
N ALA A 145 2.81 -8.33 6.79
CA ALA A 145 1.54 -8.30 7.49
C ALA A 145 1.22 -6.90 8.02
N ASP A 146 -0.05 -6.67 8.33
CA ASP A 146 -0.53 -5.38 8.85
C ASP A 146 0.22 -5.00 10.14
N PRO A 147 0.85 -3.81 10.22
CA PRO A 147 1.67 -3.41 11.35
C PRO A 147 1.01 -3.59 12.74
N PRO A 148 -0.25 -3.18 12.96
CA PRO A 148 -0.92 -3.45 14.24
C PRO A 148 -0.99 -4.94 14.59
N ALA A 149 -1.20 -5.83 13.63
CA ALA A 149 -1.22 -7.26 13.84
C ALA A 149 0.19 -7.81 14.18
N VAL A 150 1.21 -7.33 13.46
CA VAL A 150 2.60 -7.70 13.72
C VAL A 150 2.99 -7.36 15.15
N TYR A 151 2.80 -6.12 15.56
CA TYR A 151 3.21 -5.66 16.90
C TYR A 151 2.35 -6.19 18.05
N SER A 152 1.08 -6.51 17.80
CA SER A 152 0.19 -7.04 18.83
C SER A 152 0.26 -8.56 18.98
N LYS A 153 0.59 -9.28 17.89
CA LYS A 153 0.51 -10.75 17.87
C LYS A 153 1.87 -11.43 17.65
N LEU A 154 2.68 -10.93 16.71
CA LEU A 154 3.88 -11.63 16.25
C LEU A 154 5.15 -11.14 16.95
N ALA A 155 5.31 -9.84 17.11
CA ALA A 155 6.44 -9.27 17.80
C ALA A 155 6.14 -9.27 19.31
N ASN A 156 6.75 -10.17 20.06
CA ASN A 156 6.69 -10.15 21.52
C ASN A 156 7.50 -8.97 22.03
N THR A 157 7.04 -7.77 21.71
CA THR A 157 7.63 -6.55 22.22
C THR A 157 7.15 -6.38 23.65
N ASN A 158 7.92 -6.85 24.62
CA ASN A 158 7.90 -6.31 25.99
C ASN A 158 8.27 -4.82 26.00
N SER A 159 8.04 -4.17 24.88
CA SER A 159 8.25 -2.74 24.71
C SER A 159 7.22 -2.02 25.56
N SER A 160 7.66 -1.64 26.75
CA SER A 160 7.01 -0.67 27.63
C SER A 160 6.86 0.71 26.98
N ASN A 161 7.03 0.82 25.65
CA ASN A 161 6.89 2.06 24.93
C ASN A 161 5.40 2.41 24.82
N SER A 162 4.88 3.00 25.88
CA SER A 162 3.48 3.38 26.03
C SER A 162 2.99 4.29 24.88
N ILE A 163 3.90 5.11 24.32
CA ILE A 163 3.61 6.03 23.19
C ILE A 163 3.34 5.25 21.92
N PHE A 164 4.14 4.22 21.63
CA PHE A 164 3.95 3.38 20.45
C PHE A 164 2.63 2.59 20.53
N ASN A 165 2.38 1.96 21.68
CA ASN A 165 1.13 1.23 21.93
C ASN A 165 -0.10 2.14 21.86
N TRP A 166 0.02 3.36 22.41
CA TRP A 166 -1.03 4.37 22.32
C TRP A 166 -1.30 4.78 20.87
N LYS A 167 -0.24 4.99 20.06
CA LYS A 167 -0.34 5.31 18.64
C LYS A 167 -1.01 4.18 17.86
N MET A 168 -0.61 2.92 18.08
CA MET A 168 -1.22 1.75 17.41
C MET A 168 -2.71 1.61 17.71
N LYS A 169 -3.13 1.86 18.95
CA LYS A 169 -4.55 1.80 19.37
C LYS A 169 -5.42 2.90 18.75
N ARG A 170 -4.82 3.99 18.26
CA ARG A 170 -5.51 5.14 17.68
C ARG A 170 -5.33 5.26 16.16
N MET A 171 -4.71 4.27 15.53
CA MET A 171 -4.61 4.24 14.07
C MET A 171 -6.00 4.09 13.47
N GLU A 172 -6.27 4.93 12.48
CA GLU A 172 -7.42 4.78 11.61
C GLU A 172 -7.06 3.82 10.48
N TYR A 173 -7.92 2.86 10.23
CA TYR A 173 -7.75 1.90 9.15
C TYR A 173 -8.39 2.45 7.86
N SER A 174 -7.85 2.05 6.72
CA SER A 174 -8.51 2.29 5.44
C SER A 174 -9.84 1.57 5.38
N MET A 175 -10.74 2.07 4.55
CA MET A 175 -11.99 1.37 4.26
C MET A 175 -11.70 -0.01 3.63
N GLY A 176 -12.47 -1.01 3.98
CA GLY A 176 -12.47 -2.29 3.29
C GLY A 176 -13.15 -2.19 1.92
N LEU A 177 -12.70 -2.99 0.97
CA LEU A 177 -13.33 -3.14 -0.34
C LEU A 177 -13.76 -4.60 -0.51
N PHE A 178 -15.04 -4.80 -0.76
CA PHE A 178 -15.55 -6.09 -1.17
C PHE A 178 -15.78 -6.08 -2.68
N VAL A 179 -15.13 -6.96 -3.40
CA VAL A 179 -15.29 -7.10 -4.86
C VAL A 179 -16.04 -8.38 -5.15
N TYR A 180 -17.14 -8.25 -5.86
CA TYR A 180 -17.96 -9.38 -6.28
C TYR A 180 -17.92 -9.51 -7.82
N TYR A 181 -17.43 -10.63 -8.30
CA TYR A 181 -17.41 -10.96 -9.74
C TYR A 181 -18.55 -11.91 -10.04
N TYR A 182 -19.38 -11.52 -10.99
CA TYR A 182 -20.48 -12.36 -11.45
C TYR A 182 -20.65 -12.24 -12.97
N GLY A 183 -21.10 -13.32 -13.58
CA GLY A 183 -21.49 -13.35 -14.99
C GLY A 183 -23.00 -13.38 -15.10
N THR A 184 -23.54 -12.74 -16.13
CA THR A 184 -24.95 -12.77 -16.48
C THR A 184 -25.14 -13.42 -17.84
N LYS A 185 -26.32 -14.04 -18.04
CA LYS A 185 -26.72 -14.60 -19.36
C LYS A 185 -27.27 -13.54 -20.29
N LYS A 186 -27.56 -12.35 -19.77
CA LYS A 186 -28.14 -11.23 -20.50
C LYS A 186 -27.08 -10.13 -20.61
N ASP A 187 -26.96 -9.54 -21.77
CA ASP A 187 -26.22 -8.31 -21.98
C ASP A 187 -27.07 -7.10 -21.60
N TYR A 188 -26.43 -6.07 -21.11
CA TYR A 188 -27.04 -4.83 -20.64
C TYR A 188 -26.39 -3.66 -21.39
N ASP A 189 -26.98 -3.27 -22.50
CA ASP A 189 -26.44 -2.18 -23.37
C ASP A 189 -26.46 -0.81 -22.70
N GLU A 190 -27.34 -0.64 -21.69
CA GLU A 190 -27.46 0.59 -20.90
C GLU A 190 -26.44 0.73 -19.77
N VAL A 191 -25.64 -0.31 -19.49
CA VAL A 191 -24.64 -0.29 -18.43
C VAL A 191 -23.28 0.04 -19.02
N GLU A 192 -22.77 1.22 -18.68
CA GLU A 192 -21.44 1.67 -19.07
C GLU A 192 -20.35 0.89 -18.32
N HIS A 193 -19.13 0.88 -18.87
CA HIS A 193 -17.97 0.21 -18.28
C HIS A 193 -17.71 0.62 -16.82
N HIS A 194 -18.00 1.86 -16.48
CA HIS A 194 -18.00 2.38 -15.11
C HIS A 194 -19.34 3.06 -14.84
N THR A 195 -20.13 2.45 -13.98
CA THR A 195 -21.38 3.02 -13.47
C THR A 195 -21.23 3.29 -11.98
N ILE A 196 -21.41 4.55 -11.56
CA ILE A 196 -21.27 5.02 -10.16
C ILE A 196 -22.58 5.67 -9.73
#